data_d4dc8bc1f407542c098edaacd57f9a77
#
_entry.id   d4dc8bc1f407542c098edaacd57f9a77
#
_cell.length_a   1.000
_cell.length_b   1.000
_cell.length_c   1.000
_cell.angle_alpha   90.00
_cell.angle_beta   90.00
_cell.angle_gamma   90.00
#
_symmetry.space_group_name_H-M   'P 1'
#
loop_
_entity.id
_entity.type
_entity.pdbx_description
1 polymer ?
#
loop_
_entity_poly.entity_id
_entity_poly.type
_entity_poly.pdbx_seq_one_letter_code
_entity_poly.pdbx_strand_id
1 'polypeptide(L)'
;RESGKSLIVLDPEQEYQELCENLGGCYLDYLSGEYVINPLQPQNWDEDPVNEDDERTPEQRDAAPISRFPISESGKFAPAPETSVVPVPGPFQKTTMLSRHISYLKDFFRSYKDFTTAQLDTIELMLQKLYRRFDMDDYTDFSQAAPEKFPTMSDFYDLLEEEYDLYDAKKKNLFSEETIQEVCLGLHSMCKGAESKYFNGHTNIKDDKFLVFGVKGIMELNRSLRDALLFSILSYMTNALLGAGNYVGALDEL
;
A
#
# COMPACT_ATOMS: atom_id res chain seq x y z
N ARG A 1 18.46 -18.90 -15.55
CA ARG A 1 19.04 -17.95 -16.52
C ARG A 1 18.56 -18.15 -17.95
N GLU A 2 18.20 -19.36 -18.34
CA GLU A 2 17.78 -19.65 -19.73
C GLU A 2 16.37 -19.14 -20.08
N SER A 3 15.50 -18.96 -19.09
CA SER A 3 14.11 -18.52 -19.31
C SER A 3 13.94 -17.00 -19.47
N GLY A 4 14.98 -16.20 -19.24
CA GLY A 4 14.88 -14.72 -19.22
C GLY A 4 14.08 -14.14 -18.05
N LYS A 5 13.64 -14.97 -17.11
CA LYS A 5 12.88 -14.55 -15.92
C LYS A 5 13.81 -14.11 -14.79
N SER A 6 13.38 -13.15 -14.03
CA SER A 6 14.01 -12.74 -12.77
C SER A 6 13.45 -13.56 -11.59
N LEU A 7 14.28 -13.80 -10.59
CA LEU A 7 13.90 -14.57 -9.40
C LEU A 7 13.98 -13.66 -8.16
N ILE A 8 12.94 -13.69 -7.35
CA ILE A 8 12.88 -13.00 -6.06
C ILE A 8 12.59 -14.02 -4.96
N VAL A 9 13.43 -14.03 -3.91
CA VAL A 9 13.37 -15.05 -2.83
C VAL A 9 13.29 -14.34 -1.48
N LEU A 10 12.46 -14.87 -0.59
CA LEU A 10 12.49 -14.56 0.84
C LEU A 10 13.25 -15.69 1.55
N ASP A 11 14.31 -15.32 2.28
CA ASP A 11 15.25 -16.25 2.91
C ASP A 11 15.30 -16.04 4.43
N PRO A 12 14.50 -16.81 5.22
CA PRO A 12 14.45 -16.68 6.66
C PRO A 12 15.62 -17.37 7.38
N GLU A 13 16.31 -18.31 6.76
CA GLU A 13 17.39 -19.09 7.38
C GLU A 13 18.79 -18.70 6.94
N GLN A 14 18.91 -17.76 5.98
CA GLN A 14 20.18 -17.35 5.34
C GLN A 14 20.90 -18.48 4.56
N GLU A 15 20.14 -19.34 3.91
CA GLU A 15 20.69 -20.46 3.15
C GLU A 15 21.04 -20.07 1.71
N TYR A 16 20.41 -18.99 1.18
CA TYR A 16 20.55 -18.59 -0.21
C TYR A 16 21.66 -17.55 -0.44
N GLN A 17 22.33 -17.05 0.60
CA GLN A 17 23.32 -15.98 0.44
C GLN A 17 24.46 -16.39 -0.50
N GLU A 18 25.13 -17.53 -0.21
CA GLU A 18 26.25 -17.99 -1.02
C GLU A 18 25.83 -18.33 -2.46
N LEU A 19 24.63 -18.92 -2.61
CA LEU A 19 24.09 -19.21 -3.93
C LEU A 19 23.83 -17.94 -4.73
N CYS A 20 23.26 -16.91 -4.07
CA CYS A 20 22.96 -15.62 -4.68
C CYS A 20 24.25 -14.94 -5.17
N GLU A 21 25.27 -14.87 -4.33
CA GLU A 21 26.56 -14.28 -4.66
C GLU A 21 27.26 -15.02 -5.81
N ASN A 22 27.29 -16.36 -5.78
CA ASN A 22 27.89 -17.18 -6.83
C ASN A 22 27.17 -17.06 -8.18
N LEU A 23 25.89 -16.77 -8.18
CA LEU A 23 25.11 -16.54 -9.40
C LEU A 23 25.13 -15.07 -9.87
N GLY A 24 25.80 -14.20 -9.14
CA GLY A 24 25.85 -12.76 -9.41
C GLY A 24 24.50 -12.08 -9.22
N GLY A 25 23.75 -12.51 -8.22
CA GLY A 25 22.53 -11.88 -7.75
C GLY A 25 22.79 -10.84 -6.64
N CYS A 26 21.75 -10.21 -6.16
CA CYS A 26 21.80 -9.26 -5.07
C CYS A 26 21.17 -9.88 -3.80
N TYR A 27 21.98 -10.06 -2.76
CA TYR A 27 21.52 -10.47 -1.44
C TYR A 27 21.32 -9.24 -0.56
N LEU A 28 20.11 -9.06 -0.06
CA LEU A 28 19.71 -7.92 0.76
C LEU A 28 19.59 -8.36 2.22
N ASP A 29 20.61 -8.10 3.03
CA ASP A 29 20.44 -8.15 4.49
C ASP A 29 19.66 -6.92 4.93
N TYR A 30 18.36 -7.09 5.13
CA TYR A 30 17.47 -5.97 5.40
C TYR A 30 17.71 -5.32 6.76
N LEU A 31 18.32 -6.04 7.73
CA LEU A 31 18.68 -5.46 9.03
C LEU A 31 19.95 -4.60 9.00
N SER A 32 20.75 -4.66 7.94
CA SER A 32 21.93 -3.79 7.80
C SER A 32 21.58 -2.30 7.90
N GLY A 33 20.33 -1.95 7.50
CA GLY A 33 19.87 -0.57 7.37
C GLY A 33 20.38 0.14 6.12
N GLU A 34 21.01 -0.61 5.19
CA GLU A 34 21.46 -0.08 3.89
C GLU A 34 20.33 -0.02 2.87
N TYR A 35 19.31 -0.87 3.07
CA TYR A 35 18.18 -0.99 2.16
C TYR A 35 16.92 -0.44 2.81
N VAL A 36 16.17 0.34 2.04
CA VAL A 36 14.90 0.93 2.44
C VAL A 36 13.85 0.62 1.39
N ILE A 37 12.70 0.19 1.84
CA ILE A 37 11.46 0.18 1.07
C ILE A 37 10.60 1.30 1.64
N ASN A 38 10.35 2.34 0.86
CA ASN A 38 9.51 3.45 1.26
C ASN A 38 8.03 3.01 1.31
N PRO A 39 7.40 2.90 2.49
CA PRO A 39 6.00 2.49 2.55
C PRO A 39 5.06 3.49 1.86
N LEU A 40 5.45 4.77 1.79
CA LEU A 40 4.65 5.84 1.20
C LEU A 40 4.78 5.93 -0.33
N GLN A 41 5.60 5.11 -0.95
CA GLN A 41 5.65 5.00 -2.39
C GLN A 41 4.48 4.15 -2.90
N PRO A 42 3.52 4.72 -3.67
CA PRO A 42 2.42 3.96 -4.23
C PRO A 42 2.91 2.79 -5.08
N GLN A 43 2.31 1.64 -4.84
CA GLN A 43 2.61 0.43 -5.60
C GLN A 43 1.68 0.36 -6.82
N ASN A 44 2.21 -0.11 -7.94
CA ASN A 44 1.41 -0.42 -9.11
C ASN A 44 0.62 -1.70 -8.84
N TRP A 45 -0.58 -1.56 -8.31
CA TRP A 45 -1.56 -2.63 -8.35
C TRP A 45 -2.09 -2.64 -9.78
N ASP A 46 -1.59 -3.55 -10.62
CA ASP A 46 -2.12 -3.72 -11.95
C ASP A 46 -3.64 -3.83 -11.89
N GLU A 47 -4.29 -3.12 -12.78
CA GLU A 47 -5.72 -3.34 -13.03
C GLU A 47 -5.90 -4.83 -13.28
N ASP A 48 -6.92 -5.43 -12.69
CA ASP A 48 -7.29 -6.81 -12.96
C ASP A 48 -7.09 -7.08 -14.45
N PRO A 49 -6.35 -8.12 -14.84
CA PRO A 49 -6.11 -8.39 -16.25
C PRO A 49 -7.46 -8.32 -16.94
N VAL A 50 -7.57 -7.37 -17.86
CA VAL A 50 -8.78 -7.22 -18.67
C VAL A 50 -9.04 -8.60 -19.22
N ASN A 51 -10.15 -9.21 -18.84
CA ASN A 51 -10.53 -10.51 -19.36
C ASN A 51 -10.54 -10.36 -20.87
N GLU A 52 -9.49 -10.85 -21.54
CA GLU A 52 -9.35 -10.74 -23.01
C GLU A 52 -10.53 -11.42 -23.73
N ASP A 53 -11.26 -12.29 -23.00
CA ASP A 53 -12.50 -12.91 -23.46
C ASP A 53 -13.73 -12.02 -23.33
N ASP A 54 -13.65 -10.84 -22.72
CA ASP A 54 -14.76 -9.92 -22.63
C ASP A 54 -14.81 -8.99 -23.85
N GLU A 55 -15.50 -9.43 -24.91
CA GLU A 55 -15.71 -8.68 -26.15
C GLU A 55 -16.45 -7.34 -26.00
N ARG A 56 -16.89 -6.98 -24.78
CA ARG A 56 -17.56 -5.71 -24.51
C ARG A 56 -16.58 -4.55 -24.53
N THR A 57 -16.97 -3.45 -25.20
CA THR A 57 -16.24 -2.20 -25.15
C THR A 57 -16.24 -1.62 -23.72
N PRO A 58 -15.27 -0.76 -23.32
CA PRO A 58 -15.27 -0.11 -22.02
C PRO A 58 -16.61 0.55 -21.67
N GLU A 59 -17.24 1.21 -22.63
CA GLU A 59 -18.57 1.84 -22.47
C GLU A 59 -19.70 0.83 -22.25
N GLN A 60 -19.56 -0.39 -22.76
CA GLN A 60 -20.54 -1.47 -22.57
C GLN A 60 -20.34 -2.21 -21.24
N ARG A 61 -19.11 -2.22 -20.69
CA ARG A 61 -18.82 -2.79 -19.36
C ARG A 61 -19.43 -1.92 -18.26
N ASP A 62 -19.35 -0.60 -18.42
CA ASP A 62 -19.93 0.36 -17.48
C ASP A 62 -21.46 0.40 -17.57
N ALA A 63 -22.06 -0.09 -18.66
CA ALA A 63 -23.50 -0.11 -18.92
C ALA A 63 -24.20 -1.44 -18.57
N ALA A 64 -23.53 -2.39 -17.91
CA ALA A 64 -24.13 -3.67 -17.55
C ALA A 64 -25.32 -3.46 -16.60
N PRO A 65 -26.55 -3.85 -16.97
CA PRO A 65 -27.72 -3.63 -16.13
C PRO A 65 -27.61 -4.51 -14.88
N ILE A 66 -27.61 -3.89 -13.72
CA ILE A 66 -27.85 -4.60 -12.46
C ILE A 66 -29.26 -5.15 -12.52
N SER A 67 -29.41 -6.46 -12.71
CA SER A 67 -30.69 -7.15 -12.61
C SER A 67 -31.19 -7.00 -11.17
N ARG A 68 -32.04 -6.00 -10.95
CA ARG A 68 -32.76 -5.78 -9.70
C ARG A 68 -34.21 -6.16 -9.89
N PHE A 69 -34.53 -7.43 -9.74
CA PHE A 69 -35.92 -7.77 -9.49
C PHE A 69 -35.98 -8.77 -8.34
N PRO A 70 -36.52 -8.38 -7.19
CA PRO A 70 -37.01 -9.36 -6.25
C PRO A 70 -38.21 -10.05 -6.92
N ILE A 71 -38.03 -11.30 -7.28
CA ILE A 71 -39.15 -12.15 -7.70
C ILE A 71 -40.02 -12.38 -6.45
N SER A 72 -41.19 -11.80 -6.43
CA SER A 72 -42.20 -12.17 -5.42
C SER A 72 -42.73 -13.58 -5.77
N GLU A 73 -42.92 -14.41 -4.77
CA GLU A 73 -43.39 -15.81 -4.90
C GLU A 73 -44.75 -15.98 -5.57
N SER A 74 -45.41 -14.92 -6.02
CA SER A 74 -46.77 -14.98 -6.58
C SER A 74 -46.88 -14.66 -8.08
N GLY A 75 -45.79 -14.45 -8.80
CA GLY A 75 -45.78 -14.37 -10.29
C GLY A 75 -46.67 -13.30 -10.93
N LYS A 76 -47.13 -12.26 -10.20
CA LYS A 76 -47.91 -11.16 -10.77
C LYS A 76 -47.14 -9.84 -10.67
N PHE A 77 -46.92 -9.21 -11.85
CA PHE A 77 -46.39 -7.86 -11.94
C PHE A 77 -47.36 -6.86 -11.28
N ALA A 78 -46.91 -6.16 -10.25
CA ALA A 78 -47.59 -4.99 -9.77
C ALA A 78 -47.23 -3.80 -10.69
N PRO A 79 -48.20 -2.94 -11.08
CA PRO A 79 -47.89 -1.73 -11.85
C PRO A 79 -47.00 -0.83 -10.99
N ALA A 80 -45.92 -0.33 -11.60
CA ALA A 80 -45.02 0.58 -10.94
C ALA A 80 -45.74 1.87 -10.53
N PRO A 81 -45.54 2.40 -9.30
CA PRO A 81 -46.04 3.72 -8.95
C PRO A 81 -45.28 4.75 -9.80
N GLU A 82 -45.99 5.60 -10.48
CA GLU A 82 -45.47 6.76 -11.17
C GLU A 82 -44.84 7.71 -10.15
N THR A 83 -43.62 8.17 -10.51
CA THR A 83 -42.88 9.26 -9.83
C THR A 83 -42.31 9.00 -8.45
N SER A 84 -41.23 8.25 -8.39
CA SER A 84 -40.05 8.66 -7.61
C SER A 84 -38.79 8.36 -8.42
N VAL A 85 -38.14 9.37 -8.94
CA VAL A 85 -36.80 9.27 -9.51
C VAL A 85 -35.89 8.89 -8.35
N VAL A 86 -35.71 7.58 -8.15
CA VAL A 86 -34.63 7.09 -7.29
C VAL A 86 -33.36 7.55 -7.99
N PRO A 87 -32.46 8.31 -7.33
CA PRO A 87 -31.19 8.66 -7.93
C PRO A 87 -30.52 7.34 -8.33
N VAL A 88 -30.31 7.18 -9.64
CA VAL A 88 -29.45 6.10 -10.14
C VAL A 88 -28.11 6.33 -9.45
N PRO A 89 -27.55 5.37 -8.70
CA PRO A 89 -26.19 5.50 -8.20
C PRO A 89 -25.33 5.87 -9.40
N GLY A 90 -24.61 6.98 -9.30
CA GLY A 90 -23.67 7.38 -10.32
C GLY A 90 -22.73 6.21 -10.68
N PRO A 91 -22.03 6.27 -11.80
CA PRO A 91 -21.12 5.20 -12.21
C PRO A 91 -20.24 4.83 -11.00
N PHE A 92 -20.12 3.53 -10.72
CA PHE A 92 -19.26 3.06 -9.64
C PHE A 92 -17.92 3.74 -9.78
N GLN A 93 -17.55 4.61 -8.83
CA GLN A 93 -16.24 5.23 -8.85
C GLN A 93 -15.23 4.08 -8.74
N LYS A 94 -14.47 3.88 -9.81
CA LYS A 94 -13.37 2.92 -9.84
C LYS A 94 -12.43 3.30 -8.71
N THR A 95 -12.09 2.35 -7.84
CA THR A 95 -11.16 2.60 -6.75
C THR A 95 -9.84 3.04 -7.36
N THR A 96 -9.39 4.24 -7.05
CA THR A 96 -8.15 4.80 -7.62
C THR A 96 -6.92 4.13 -7.04
N MET A 97 -5.79 4.24 -7.72
CA MET A 97 -4.51 3.70 -7.24
C MET A 97 -4.14 4.32 -5.88
N LEU A 98 -4.29 5.63 -5.73
CA LEU A 98 -4.01 6.32 -4.47
C LEU A 98 -4.92 5.85 -3.33
N SER A 99 -6.23 5.67 -3.59
CA SER A 99 -7.16 5.16 -2.59
C SER A 99 -6.82 3.73 -2.13
N ARG A 100 -6.42 2.86 -3.06
CA ARG A 100 -5.93 1.50 -2.74
C ARG A 100 -4.67 1.56 -1.90
N HIS A 101 -3.74 2.42 -2.27
CA HIS A 101 -2.49 2.60 -1.54
C HIS A 101 -2.71 3.13 -0.13
N ILE A 102 -3.61 4.09 0.07
CA ILE A 102 -3.97 4.58 1.40
C ILE A 102 -4.60 3.45 2.25
N SER A 103 -5.44 2.62 1.67
CA SER A 103 -5.99 1.45 2.36
C SER A 103 -4.88 0.47 2.77
N TYR A 104 -3.93 0.19 1.89
CA TYR A 104 -2.73 -0.58 2.18
C TYR A 104 -1.93 0.03 3.34
N LEU A 105 -1.72 1.34 3.35
CA LEU A 105 -1.00 2.03 4.43
C LEU A 105 -1.71 1.91 5.78
N LYS A 106 -3.04 1.89 5.82
CA LYS A 106 -3.79 1.64 7.07
C LYS A 106 -3.47 0.25 7.62
N ASP A 107 -3.36 -0.76 6.78
CA ASP A 107 -3.00 -2.12 7.21
C ASP A 107 -1.51 -2.23 7.59
N PHE A 108 -0.63 -1.52 6.88
CA PHE A 108 0.78 -1.38 7.26
C PHE A 108 0.93 -0.77 8.66
N PHE A 109 0.26 0.34 8.96
CA PHE A 109 0.33 0.97 10.28
C PHE A 109 -0.28 0.08 11.37
N ARG A 110 -1.33 -0.70 11.07
CA ARG A 110 -1.85 -1.72 11.99
C ARG A 110 -0.85 -2.82 12.30
N SER A 111 -0.07 -3.25 11.32
CA SER A 111 0.95 -4.27 11.54
C SER A 111 2.06 -3.78 12.47
N TYR A 112 2.33 -2.49 12.44
CA TYR A 112 3.34 -1.86 13.28
C TYR A 112 2.86 -1.61 14.72
N LYS A 113 1.61 -1.17 14.89
CA LYS A 113 1.07 -0.80 16.20
C LYS A 113 -0.44 -0.93 16.27
N ASP A 114 -0.95 -1.30 17.44
CA ASP A 114 -2.38 -1.41 17.71
C ASP A 114 -3.05 -0.01 17.78
N PHE A 115 -3.14 0.67 16.63
CA PHE A 115 -3.86 1.94 16.52
C PHE A 115 -5.37 1.71 16.59
N THR A 116 -6.06 2.59 17.32
CA THR A 116 -7.53 2.64 17.32
C THR A 116 -8.07 3.07 15.94
N THR A 117 -9.36 2.82 15.70
CA THR A 117 -10.03 3.29 14.47
C THR A 117 -9.89 4.79 14.29
N ALA A 118 -10.09 5.58 15.35
CA ALA A 118 -9.95 7.04 15.28
C ALA A 118 -8.54 7.51 14.92
N GLN A 119 -7.51 6.81 15.43
CA GLN A 119 -6.12 7.09 15.08
C GLN A 119 -5.83 6.73 13.62
N LEU A 120 -6.32 5.59 13.14
CA LEU A 120 -6.15 5.18 11.73
C LEU A 120 -6.89 6.10 10.75
N ASP A 121 -8.08 6.57 11.12
CA ASP A 121 -8.81 7.52 10.30
C ASP A 121 -8.12 8.90 10.29
N THR A 122 -7.49 9.29 11.41
CA THR A 122 -6.63 10.49 11.46
C THR A 122 -5.40 10.33 10.58
N ILE A 123 -4.73 9.17 10.62
CA ILE A 123 -3.61 8.83 9.73
C ILE A 123 -4.06 8.93 8.27
N GLU A 124 -5.21 8.39 7.91
CA GLU A 124 -5.76 8.47 6.55
C GLU A 124 -5.94 9.92 6.08
N LEU A 125 -6.53 10.78 6.92
CA LEU A 125 -6.69 12.21 6.61
C LEU A 125 -5.35 12.90 6.40
N MET A 126 -4.35 12.57 7.22
CA MET A 126 -3.01 13.14 7.10
C MET A 126 -2.28 12.63 5.86
N LEU A 127 -2.43 11.35 5.50
CA LEU A 127 -1.88 10.80 4.24
C LEU A 127 -2.49 11.49 3.01
N GLN A 128 -3.80 11.67 2.97
CA GLN A 128 -4.45 12.40 1.88
C GLN A 128 -3.92 13.83 1.77
N LYS A 129 -3.66 14.49 2.91
CA LYS A 129 -3.08 15.84 2.94
C LYS A 129 -1.62 15.84 2.47
N LEU A 130 -0.85 14.81 2.87
CA LEU A 130 0.54 14.64 2.46
C LEU A 130 0.66 14.49 0.95
N TYR A 131 -0.09 13.55 0.35
CA TYR A 131 -0.03 13.31 -1.09
C TYR A 131 -0.41 14.55 -1.89
N ARG A 132 -1.40 15.32 -1.45
CA ARG A 132 -1.75 16.62 -2.08
C ARG A 132 -0.61 17.64 -2.01
N ARG A 133 0.21 17.65 -0.94
CA ARG A 133 1.40 18.53 -0.85
C ARG A 133 2.48 18.15 -1.86
N PHE A 134 2.49 16.90 -2.28
CA PHE A 134 3.40 16.39 -3.31
C PHE A 134 2.76 16.39 -4.72
N ASP A 135 1.67 17.13 -4.90
CA ASP A 135 0.90 17.21 -6.16
C ASP A 135 0.44 15.85 -6.68
N MET A 136 0.10 14.94 -5.76
CA MET A 136 -0.38 13.60 -6.04
C MET A 136 -1.86 13.48 -5.68
N ASP A 137 -2.65 12.97 -6.61
CA ASP A 137 -4.09 12.78 -6.47
C ASP A 137 -4.56 11.45 -7.10
N ASP A 138 -5.87 11.25 -7.14
CA ASP A 138 -6.51 10.06 -7.68
C ASP A 138 -6.30 9.86 -9.19
N TYR A 139 -5.82 10.86 -9.91
CA TYR A 139 -5.57 10.83 -11.35
C TYR A 139 -4.08 10.77 -11.68
N THR A 140 -3.21 10.80 -10.69
CA THR A 140 -1.77 10.77 -10.88
C THR A 140 -1.31 9.40 -11.35
N ASP A 141 -0.57 9.36 -12.46
CA ASP A 141 0.10 8.15 -12.92
C ASP A 141 1.45 7.98 -12.21
N PHE A 142 1.55 6.95 -11.39
CA PHE A 142 2.74 6.65 -10.62
C PHE A 142 3.71 5.71 -11.34
N SER A 143 3.34 5.14 -12.49
CA SER A 143 4.08 4.06 -13.16
C SER A 143 5.50 4.44 -13.59
N GLN A 144 5.71 5.72 -13.89
CA GLN A 144 7.00 6.26 -14.36
C GLN A 144 7.65 7.23 -13.36
N ALA A 145 7.11 7.33 -12.14
CA ALA A 145 7.62 8.25 -11.16
C ALA A 145 8.88 7.69 -10.48
N ALA A 146 9.95 8.46 -10.47
CA ALA A 146 11.18 8.10 -9.77
C ALA A 146 10.94 8.05 -8.23
N PRO A 147 11.59 7.14 -7.48
CA PRO A 147 11.40 6.99 -6.04
C PRO A 147 11.53 8.28 -5.25
N GLU A 148 12.39 9.19 -5.69
CA GLU A 148 12.69 10.46 -5.02
C GLU A 148 11.53 11.48 -5.09
N LYS A 149 10.52 11.22 -5.92
CA LYS A 149 9.35 12.09 -6.01
C LYS A 149 8.33 11.82 -4.91
N PHE A 150 8.38 10.65 -4.29
CA PHE A 150 7.41 10.27 -3.28
C PHE A 150 7.78 10.81 -1.90
N PRO A 151 6.78 11.15 -1.07
CA PRO A 151 7.03 11.56 0.31
C PRO A 151 7.75 10.45 1.08
N THR A 152 8.52 10.84 2.09
CA THR A 152 9.17 9.94 3.05
C THR A 152 8.41 9.90 4.37
N MET A 153 8.76 8.96 5.25
CA MET A 153 8.20 8.91 6.60
C MET A 153 8.55 10.16 7.42
N SER A 154 9.69 10.83 7.14
CA SER A 154 9.99 12.14 7.73
C SER A 154 9.02 13.21 7.28
N ASP A 155 8.72 13.30 5.98
CA ASP A 155 7.78 14.28 5.46
C ASP A 155 6.37 14.09 6.07
N PHE A 156 5.99 12.82 6.26
CA PHE A 156 4.73 12.49 6.92
C PHE A 156 4.72 12.92 8.38
N TYR A 157 5.81 12.67 9.10
CA TYR A 157 5.91 13.05 10.50
C TYR A 157 5.95 14.57 10.69
N ASP A 158 6.69 15.29 9.84
CA ASP A 158 6.74 16.74 9.85
C ASP A 158 5.35 17.36 9.63
N LEU A 159 4.54 16.75 8.74
CA LEU A 159 3.14 17.14 8.57
C LEU A 159 2.31 16.89 9.83
N LEU A 160 2.49 15.76 10.52
CA LEU A 160 1.78 15.45 11.75
C LEU A 160 2.12 16.44 12.87
N GLU A 161 3.40 16.78 13.04
CA GLU A 161 3.86 17.78 14.01
C GLU A 161 3.29 19.16 13.70
N GLU A 162 3.32 19.57 12.42
CA GLU A 162 2.71 20.84 11.99
C GLU A 162 1.20 20.91 12.29
N GLU A 163 0.45 19.84 12.04
CA GLU A 163 -0.99 19.78 12.32
C GLU A 163 -1.28 19.77 13.83
N TYR A 164 -0.40 19.14 14.62
CA TYR A 164 -0.50 19.16 16.07
C TYR A 164 -0.23 20.56 16.62
N ASP A 165 0.80 21.25 16.14
CA ASP A 165 1.17 22.60 16.57
C ASP A 165 0.10 23.64 16.16
N LEU A 166 -0.55 23.46 15.01
CA LEU A 166 -1.58 24.33 14.49
C LEU A 166 -2.98 23.99 15.01
N TYR A 167 -3.11 22.97 15.86
CA TYR A 167 -4.40 22.53 16.37
C TYR A 167 -5.11 23.64 17.13
N ASP A 168 -6.35 23.93 16.79
CA ASP A 168 -7.20 24.92 17.45
C ASP A 168 -8.51 24.28 17.92
N ALA A 169 -8.62 24.03 19.21
CA ALA A 169 -9.80 23.42 19.83
C ALA A 169 -11.12 24.23 19.62
N LYS A 170 -11.04 25.50 19.21
CA LYS A 170 -12.21 26.33 18.89
C LYS A 170 -12.73 26.10 17.47
N LYS A 171 -11.96 25.49 16.61
CA LYS A 171 -12.37 25.09 15.25
C LYS A 171 -13.06 23.74 15.28
N LYS A 172 -13.92 23.50 14.28
CA LYS A 172 -14.48 22.16 14.05
C LYS A 172 -13.41 21.30 13.38
N ASN A 173 -12.70 20.51 14.17
CA ASN A 173 -11.73 19.54 13.70
C ASN A 173 -12.42 18.18 13.52
N LEU A 174 -11.90 17.36 12.60
CA LEU A 174 -12.37 15.96 12.39
C LEU A 174 -11.78 15.00 13.42
N PHE A 175 -10.70 15.38 14.09
CA PHE A 175 -10.00 14.61 15.12
C PHE A 175 -9.74 15.49 16.36
N SER A 176 -9.49 14.86 17.50
CA SER A 176 -9.14 15.58 18.74
C SER A 176 -7.63 15.83 18.82
N GLU A 177 -7.24 16.82 19.63
CA GLU A 177 -5.82 17.08 19.93
C GLU A 177 -5.12 15.85 20.52
N GLU A 178 -5.79 15.14 21.42
CA GLU A 178 -5.30 13.90 22.00
C GLU A 178 -5.04 12.82 20.94
N THR A 179 -5.96 12.66 19.97
CA THR A 179 -5.81 11.67 18.90
C THR A 179 -4.58 11.93 18.04
N ILE A 180 -4.35 13.17 17.60
CA ILE A 180 -3.17 13.48 16.80
C ILE A 180 -1.88 13.38 17.61
N GLN A 181 -1.88 13.77 18.89
CA GLN A 181 -0.75 13.58 19.79
C GLN A 181 -0.37 12.11 19.95
N GLU A 182 -1.37 11.23 20.13
CA GLU A 182 -1.15 9.78 20.24
C GLU A 182 -0.62 9.19 18.93
N VAL A 183 -1.07 9.68 17.77
CA VAL A 183 -0.53 9.29 16.45
C VAL A 183 0.93 9.72 16.33
N CYS A 184 1.28 10.96 16.65
CA CYS A 184 2.65 11.46 16.65
C CYS A 184 3.54 10.59 17.55
N LEU A 185 3.12 10.36 18.81
CA LEU A 185 3.86 9.52 19.75
C LEU A 185 4.00 8.08 19.23
N GLY A 186 2.94 7.55 18.62
CA GLY A 186 2.90 6.19 18.07
C GLY A 186 3.86 5.97 16.92
N LEU A 187 4.06 6.97 16.07
CA LEU A 187 4.89 6.89 14.86
C LEU A 187 6.30 7.45 15.04
N HIS A 188 6.60 8.08 16.17
CA HIS A 188 7.89 8.71 16.40
C HIS A 188 9.08 7.78 16.14
N SER A 189 9.05 6.55 16.68
CA SER A 189 10.17 5.60 16.51
C SER A 189 10.40 5.23 15.05
N MET A 190 9.33 4.99 14.30
CA MET A 190 9.37 4.64 12.86
C MET A 190 9.86 5.80 11.99
N CYS A 191 9.46 7.05 12.30
CA CYS A 191 9.71 8.20 11.43
C CYS A 191 11.00 8.95 11.76
N LYS A 192 11.29 9.16 13.05
CA LYS A 192 12.41 10.00 13.53
C LYS A 192 13.31 9.28 14.55
N GLY A 193 12.82 8.21 15.17
CA GLY A 193 13.52 7.49 16.24
C GLY A 193 14.42 6.37 15.75
N ALA A 194 14.64 5.39 16.61
CA ALA A 194 15.61 4.30 16.40
C ALA A 194 15.28 3.38 15.21
N GLU A 195 13.98 3.28 14.85
CA GLU A 195 13.50 2.40 13.78
C GLU A 195 13.44 3.12 12.43
N SER A 196 13.68 4.44 12.39
CA SER A 196 13.59 5.25 11.17
C SER A 196 14.52 4.75 10.06
N LYS A 197 15.67 4.19 10.39
CA LYS A 197 16.62 3.63 9.42
C LYS A 197 16.05 2.55 8.51
N TYR A 198 14.94 1.91 8.92
CA TYR A 198 14.30 0.85 8.13
C TYR A 198 13.19 1.35 7.22
N PHE A 199 12.56 2.48 7.57
CA PHE A 199 11.35 2.95 6.90
C PHE A 199 11.49 4.33 6.26
N ASN A 200 12.44 5.14 6.76
CA ASN A 200 12.57 6.53 6.36
C ASN A 200 13.63 6.70 5.28
N GLY A 201 13.20 6.98 4.08
CA GLY A 201 14.01 7.17 2.91
C GLY A 201 13.26 6.76 1.65
N HIS A 202 13.88 6.97 0.50
CA HIS A 202 13.33 6.50 -0.77
C HIS A 202 13.74 5.05 -1.01
N THR A 203 12.89 4.30 -1.70
CA THR A 203 13.20 2.91 -2.07
C THR A 203 14.50 2.88 -2.87
N ASN A 204 15.48 2.14 -2.37
CA ASN A 204 16.83 2.08 -2.96
C ASN A 204 17.22 0.66 -3.42
N ILE A 205 16.26 -0.25 -3.51
CA ILE A 205 16.48 -1.61 -4.00
C ILE A 205 16.63 -1.53 -5.52
N LYS A 206 17.74 -2.05 -6.03
CA LYS A 206 17.99 -2.11 -7.48
C LYS A 206 17.34 -3.35 -8.07
N ASP A 207 16.76 -3.19 -9.24
CA ASP A 207 16.29 -4.32 -10.03
C ASP A 207 17.46 -5.23 -10.39
N ASP A 208 17.37 -6.50 -9.99
CA ASP A 208 18.32 -7.53 -10.35
C ASP A 208 17.56 -8.79 -10.81
N LYS A 209 18.24 -9.59 -11.63
CA LYS A 209 17.68 -10.86 -12.12
C LYS A 209 17.54 -11.91 -11.03
N PHE A 210 18.30 -11.80 -9.96
CA PHE A 210 18.22 -12.67 -8.81
C PHE A 210 18.35 -11.83 -7.55
N LEU A 211 17.23 -11.64 -6.87
CA LEU A 211 17.10 -10.82 -5.66
C LEU A 211 16.71 -11.72 -4.49
N VAL A 212 17.46 -11.66 -3.41
CA VAL A 212 17.21 -12.43 -2.20
C VAL A 212 17.08 -11.51 -1.00
N PHE A 213 15.95 -11.56 -0.30
CA PHE A 213 15.74 -10.87 0.96
C PHE A 213 16.11 -11.79 2.12
N GLY A 214 17.26 -11.51 2.76
CA GLY A 214 17.66 -12.15 4.01
C GLY A 214 16.89 -11.55 5.19
N VAL A 215 16.00 -12.32 5.78
CA VAL A 215 15.10 -11.84 6.86
C VAL A 215 15.35 -12.53 8.20
N LYS A 216 16.36 -13.36 8.31
CA LYS A 216 16.68 -14.11 9.56
C LYS A 216 16.73 -13.19 10.78
N GLY A 217 17.48 -12.11 10.69
CA GLY A 217 17.57 -11.17 11.80
C GLY A 217 16.25 -10.45 12.11
N ILE A 218 15.37 -10.27 11.11
CA ILE A 218 14.04 -9.69 11.31
C ILE A 218 13.19 -10.58 12.22
N MET A 219 13.33 -11.91 12.11
CA MET A 219 12.56 -12.87 12.91
C MET A 219 12.89 -12.78 14.41
N GLU A 220 14.04 -12.22 14.79
CA GLU A 220 14.48 -12.03 16.17
C GLU A 220 14.00 -10.70 16.79
N LEU A 221 13.43 -9.80 15.97
CA LEU A 221 12.94 -8.50 16.43
C LEU A 221 11.65 -8.63 17.26
N ASN A 222 11.31 -7.54 17.96
CA ASN A 222 9.99 -7.43 18.55
C ASN A 222 8.89 -7.56 17.49
N ARG A 223 7.74 -8.08 17.89
CA ARG A 223 6.64 -8.43 16.97
C ARG A 223 6.24 -7.28 16.07
N SER A 224 6.04 -6.08 16.63
CA SER A 224 5.54 -4.91 15.89
C SER A 224 6.47 -4.50 14.75
N LEU A 225 7.77 -4.40 15.06
CA LEU A 225 8.77 -4.04 14.04
C LEU A 225 8.93 -5.14 12.99
N ARG A 226 8.99 -6.41 13.44
CA ARG A 226 9.07 -7.57 12.56
C ARG A 226 7.89 -7.61 11.59
N ASP A 227 6.67 -7.52 12.11
CA ASP A 227 5.45 -7.64 11.30
C ASP A 227 5.37 -6.50 10.27
N ALA A 228 5.75 -5.27 10.62
CA ALA A 228 5.81 -4.14 9.69
C ALA A 228 6.88 -4.29 8.61
N LEU A 229 8.07 -4.79 8.97
CA LEU A 229 9.15 -5.04 8.00
C LEU A 229 8.78 -6.14 7.02
N LEU A 230 8.25 -7.27 7.51
CA LEU A 230 7.78 -8.36 6.66
C LEU A 230 6.64 -7.89 5.75
N PHE A 231 5.71 -7.09 6.27
CA PHE A 231 4.62 -6.51 5.48
C PHE A 231 5.16 -5.68 4.32
N SER A 232 6.16 -4.82 4.56
CA SER A 232 6.81 -4.01 3.51
C SER A 232 7.54 -4.86 2.47
N ILE A 233 8.31 -5.86 2.92
CA ILE A 233 9.07 -6.74 2.02
C ILE A 233 8.11 -7.57 1.15
N LEU A 234 7.12 -8.23 1.75
CA LEU A 234 6.15 -9.04 1.03
C LEU A 234 5.34 -8.21 0.02
N SER A 235 4.98 -6.98 0.40
CA SER A 235 4.31 -6.05 -0.51
C SER A 235 5.19 -5.67 -1.69
N TYR A 236 6.47 -5.36 -1.44
CA TYR A 236 7.43 -5.08 -2.50
C TYR A 236 7.61 -6.28 -3.45
N MET A 237 7.78 -7.48 -2.89
CA MET A 237 7.88 -8.71 -3.69
C MET A 237 6.63 -8.95 -4.53
N THR A 238 5.44 -8.80 -3.95
CA THR A 238 4.16 -8.96 -4.65
C THR A 238 4.04 -7.97 -5.80
N ASN A 239 4.38 -6.71 -5.56
CA ASN A 239 4.35 -5.66 -6.59
C ASN A 239 5.34 -5.97 -7.74
N ALA A 240 6.56 -6.40 -7.42
CA ALA A 240 7.53 -6.82 -8.43
C ALA A 240 7.05 -8.03 -9.26
N LEU A 241 6.39 -8.99 -8.61
CA LEU A 241 5.85 -10.18 -9.26
C LEU A 241 4.69 -9.85 -10.21
N LEU A 242 3.81 -8.95 -9.82
CA LEU A 242 2.63 -8.56 -10.59
C LEU A 242 2.97 -7.55 -11.70
N GLY A 243 3.80 -6.55 -11.40
CA GLY A 243 4.03 -5.43 -12.31
C GLY A 243 4.95 -5.75 -13.50
N ALA A 244 5.89 -6.69 -13.37
CA ALA A 244 6.87 -6.94 -14.42
C ALA A 244 6.56 -8.17 -15.30
N GLY A 245 5.66 -9.06 -14.88
CA GLY A 245 5.33 -10.31 -15.59
C GLY A 245 6.52 -11.27 -15.80
N ASN A 246 7.72 -10.86 -15.41
CA ASN A 246 8.98 -11.57 -15.65
C ASN A 246 9.63 -12.14 -14.37
N TYR A 247 9.02 -11.94 -13.21
CA TYR A 247 9.52 -12.46 -11.94
C TYR A 247 8.91 -13.82 -11.58
N VAL A 248 9.68 -14.63 -10.88
CA VAL A 248 9.23 -15.83 -10.18
C VAL A 248 9.55 -15.64 -8.71
N GLY A 249 8.54 -15.76 -7.86
CA GLY A 249 8.67 -15.67 -6.40
C GLY A 249 8.94 -17.04 -5.80
N ALA A 250 9.84 -17.10 -4.82
CA ALA A 250 10.01 -18.24 -3.95
C ALA A 250 9.95 -17.75 -2.49
N LEU A 251 9.10 -18.41 -1.70
CA LEU A 251 9.01 -18.23 -0.26
C LEU A 251 9.53 -19.53 0.34
N ASP A 252 10.62 -19.44 1.09
CA ASP A 252 11.08 -20.56 1.90
C ASP A 252 10.25 -20.62 3.18
N GLU A 253 10.31 -21.73 3.92
CA GLU A 253 9.46 -21.98 5.11
C GLU A 253 9.58 -20.83 6.13
N LEU A 254 8.47 -20.08 6.35
CA LEU A 254 8.34 -19.00 7.32
C LEU A 254 7.91 -19.56 8.70
#